data_45a23c89915baea9b326448f15dda762
#
_entry.id   45a23c89915baea9b326448f15dda762
#
_cell.length_a   1.000
_cell.length_b   1.000
_cell.length_c   1.000
_cell.angle_alpha   90.00
_cell.angle_beta   90.00
_cell.angle_gamma   90.00
#
_symmetry.space_group_name_H-M   'P 1'
#
loop_
_entity.id
_entity.type
_entity.pdbx_description
1 polymer ?
#
loop_
_entity_poly.entity_id
_entity_poly.type
_entity_poly.pdbx_seq_one_letter_code
_entity_poly.pdbx_strand_id
1 'polypeptide(L)' 'MSKDQQLTSVKIDKTLFETFKVECIKRKFSFQKLADRSLYLFLTDEDFRKKINSQKNLDL' A
#
# COMPACT_ATOMS: atom_id res chain seq x y z
N MET A 1 -12.25 11.78 5.66
CA MET A 1 -11.89 10.41 6.05
C MET A 1 -13.04 9.75 6.77
N SER A 2 -13.26 8.49 6.48
CA SER A 2 -14.34 7.75 7.09
C SER A 2 -14.07 7.50 8.56
N LYS A 3 -15.11 7.60 9.40
CA LYS A 3 -14.99 7.24 10.80
C LYS A 3 -15.06 5.74 11.01
N ASP A 4 -15.69 5.06 10.09
CA ASP A 4 -15.83 3.62 10.18
C ASP A 4 -14.65 2.96 9.50
N GLN A 5 -14.06 2.01 10.17
CA GLN A 5 -12.92 1.28 9.64
C GLN A 5 -13.31 -0.18 9.50
N GLN A 6 -12.83 -0.79 8.44
CA GLN A 6 -13.08 -2.19 8.20
C GLN A 6 -11.78 -2.96 8.28
N LEU A 7 -11.79 -4.05 9.03
CA LEU A 7 -10.65 -4.95 9.07
C LEU A 7 -10.71 -5.88 7.87
N THR A 8 -9.60 -5.95 7.18
CA THR A 8 -9.47 -6.86 6.04
C THR A 8 -8.20 -7.65 6.21
N SER A 9 -8.11 -8.79 5.56
CA SER A 9 -6.86 -9.54 5.55
C SER A 9 -6.44 -9.81 4.13
N VAL A 10 -5.15 -9.62 3.88
CA VAL A 10 -4.57 -9.79 2.55
C VAL A 10 -3.27 -10.55 2.69
N LYS A 11 -2.89 -11.23 1.62
CA LYS A 11 -1.60 -11.89 1.57
C LYS A 11 -0.64 -11.00 0.79
N ILE A 12 0.53 -10.80 1.36
CA ILE A 12 1.52 -9.92 0.77
C ILE A 12 2.83 -10.68 0.61
N ASP A 13 3.56 -10.41 -0.46
CA ASP A 13 4.87 -10.99 -0.65
C ASP A 13 5.73 -10.72 0.58
N LYS A 14 6.35 -11.78 1.10
CA LYS A 14 7.07 -11.71 2.36
C LYS A 14 8.24 -10.74 2.30
N THR A 15 9.05 -10.85 1.26
CA THR A 15 10.23 -9.98 1.13
C THR A 15 9.83 -8.52 0.99
N LEU A 16 8.80 -8.28 0.19
CA LEU A 16 8.30 -6.93 0.00
C LEU A 16 7.81 -6.33 1.32
N PHE A 17 7.06 -7.12 2.07
CA PHE A 17 6.53 -6.65 3.35
C PHE A 17 7.63 -6.38 4.37
N GLU A 18 8.61 -7.25 4.44
CA GLU A 18 9.71 -7.07 5.38
C GLU A 18 10.52 -5.83 5.04
N THR A 19 10.78 -5.59 3.77
CA THR A 19 11.48 -4.40 3.35
C THR A 19 10.67 -3.14 3.70
N PHE A 20 9.37 -3.21 3.50
CA PHE A 20 8.49 -2.10 3.84
C PHE A 20 8.50 -1.80 5.33
N LYS A 21 8.54 -2.84 6.18
CA LYS A 21 8.57 -2.63 7.62
C LYS A 21 9.80 -1.85 8.06
N VAL A 22 10.95 -2.12 7.43
CA VAL A 22 12.16 -1.38 7.73
C VAL A 22 11.97 0.10 7.37
N GLU A 23 11.36 0.37 6.23
CA GLU A 23 11.10 1.74 5.81
C GLU A 23 10.11 2.42 6.74
N CYS A 24 9.14 1.69 7.26
CA CYS A 24 8.19 2.25 8.20
C CYS A 24 8.87 2.78 9.45
N ILE A 25 9.84 2.04 9.95
CA ILE A 25 10.58 2.47 11.14
C ILE A 25 11.35 3.75 10.86
N LYS A 26 12.01 3.82 9.72
CA LYS A 26 12.79 5.00 9.35
C LYS A 26 11.92 6.23 9.14
N ARG A 27 10.73 6.05 8.56
CA ARG A 27 9.91 7.18 8.13
C ARG A 27 8.69 7.41 9.02
N LYS A 28 8.55 6.62 10.07
CA LYS A 28 7.41 6.72 11.00
C LYS A 28 6.09 6.65 10.23
N PHE A 29 6.01 5.69 9.35
CA PHE A 29 4.86 5.50 8.50
C PHE A 29 4.30 4.12 8.78
N SER A 30 2.99 3.93 8.64
CA SER A 30 2.37 2.65 8.95
C SER A 30 1.78 2.01 7.70
N PHE A 31 1.60 0.69 7.76
CA PHE A 31 0.96 -0.02 6.66
C PHE A 31 -0.48 0.44 6.49
N GLN A 32 -1.16 0.75 7.58
CA GLN A 32 -2.53 1.24 7.50
C GLN A 32 -2.61 2.54 6.70
N LYS A 33 -1.67 3.46 6.94
CA LYS A 33 -1.63 4.69 6.18
C LYS A 33 -1.39 4.43 4.70
N LEU A 34 -0.49 3.50 4.41
CA LEU A 34 -0.22 3.17 3.02
C LEU A 34 -1.46 2.60 2.35
N ALA A 35 -2.15 1.68 3.04
CA ALA A 35 -3.34 1.06 2.48
C ALA A 35 -4.43 2.10 2.21
N ASP A 36 -4.73 2.94 3.20
CA ASP A 36 -5.74 3.97 3.05
C ASP A 36 -5.42 4.91 1.89
N ARG A 37 -4.20 5.40 1.86
CA ARG A 37 -3.80 6.36 0.85
C ARG A 37 -3.72 5.75 -0.53
N SER A 38 -3.27 4.49 -0.60
CA SER A 38 -3.20 3.80 -1.88
C SER A 38 -4.58 3.56 -2.45
N LEU A 39 -5.52 3.16 -1.61
CA LEU A 39 -6.89 2.97 -2.07
C LEU A 39 -7.49 4.28 -2.57
N TYR A 40 -7.26 5.35 -1.84
CA TYR A 40 -7.76 6.65 -2.26
C TYR A 40 -7.17 7.06 -3.62
N LEU A 41 -5.87 6.91 -3.77
CA LEU A 41 -5.21 7.27 -5.02
C LEU A 41 -5.63 6.37 -6.17
N PHE A 42 -5.83 5.10 -5.89
CA PHE A 42 -6.29 4.18 -6.92
C PHE A 42 -7.64 4.62 -7.48
N LEU A 43 -8.49 5.17 -6.63
CA LEU A 43 -9.82 5.59 -7.04
C LEU A 43 -9.85 6.98 -7.67
N THR A 44 -8.91 7.84 -7.32
CA THR A 44 -8.97 9.24 -7.73
C THR A 44 -7.86 9.68 -8.68
N ASP A 45 -6.75 8.95 -8.72
CA ASP A 45 -5.59 9.33 -9.53
C ASP A 45 -5.39 8.31 -10.65
N GLU A 46 -5.69 8.70 -11.87
CA GLU A 46 -5.61 7.80 -12.99
C GLU A 46 -4.18 7.34 -13.27
N ASP A 47 -3.22 8.22 -13.09
CA ASP A 47 -1.82 7.87 -13.32
C ASP A 47 -1.36 6.82 -12.31
N PHE A 48 -1.74 6.97 -11.07
CA PHE A 48 -1.42 5.99 -10.04
C PHE A 48 -2.04 4.64 -10.35
N ARG A 49 -3.30 4.65 -10.76
CA ARG A 49 -4.01 3.42 -11.10
C ARG A 49 -3.37 2.71 -12.28
N LYS A 50 -2.94 3.48 -13.27
CA LYS A 50 -2.26 2.89 -14.43
C LYS A 50 -0.96 2.23 -14.04
N LYS A 51 -0.20 2.87 -13.16
CA LYS A 51 1.05 2.28 -12.67
C LYS A 51 0.80 0.99 -11.93
N ILE A 52 -0.19 0.99 -11.06
CA ILE A 52 -0.53 -0.20 -10.28
C ILE A 52 -0.96 -1.33 -11.21
N ASN A 53 -1.83 -1.02 -12.17
CA ASN A 53 -2.36 -2.05 -13.07
C ASN A 53 -1.29 -2.65 -13.98
N SER A 54 -0.28 -1.87 -14.31
CA SER A 54 0.78 -2.35 -15.18
C SER A 54 1.92 -3.00 -14.44
N GLN A 55 1.91 -2.94 -13.13
CA GLN A 55 2.97 -3.53 -12.32
C GLN A 55 2.82 -5.05 -12.33
N LYS A 56 3.81 -5.74 -12.82
CA LYS A 56 3.77 -7.21 -12.92
C LYS A 56 4.91 -7.88 -12.20
N ASN A 57 5.94 -7.14 -11.88
CA ASN A 57 7.15 -7.68 -11.31
C ASN A 57 7.35 -7.19 -9.90
N LEU A 58 7.53 -8.11 -8.97
CA LEU A 58 7.70 -7.79 -7.56
C LEU A 58 9.14 -7.93 -7.09
N ASP A 59 10.07 -7.98 -7.99
CA ASP A 59 11.49 -8.03 -7.62
C ASP A 59 11.92 -6.74 -6.96
N LEU A 60 12.66 -6.86 -5.90
CA LEU A 60 13.21 -5.73 -5.17
C LEU A 60 14.71 -5.65 -5.33
#